data_438cf17252ed58b1fa4b5fdbdca3f5f5
#
_entry.id   438cf17252ed58b1fa4b5fdbdca3f5f5
#
_cell.length_a   1.000
_cell.length_b   1.000
_cell.length_c   1.000
_cell.angle_alpha   90.00
_cell.angle_beta   90.00
_cell.angle_gamma   90.00
#
_symmetry.space_group_name_H-M   'P 1'
#
loop_
_entity.id
_entity.type
_entity.pdbx_description
1 polymer ?
#
loop_
_entity_poly.entity_id
_entity_poly.type
_entity_poly.pdbx_seq_one_letter_code
_entity_poly.pdbx_strand_id
1 'polypeptide(L)'
;MKEKVFINSTLAKNEKILFTYDLHWIVWVRVVLLLIVGLLTLPILIGVIFLIAAIFSILSIKGTEYGITDKKIVGKTGFIFRRNIDLRLNKIESVILDQGIFGRMFGYGHIVFNGTGSGKNGFLFVQNPMLVKNQINQVLEDIEEKK
;
A
#
# COMPACT_ATOMS: atom_id res chain seq x y z
N MET A 1 1.39 -3.76 -17.28
CA MET A 1 2.04 -3.88 -15.95
C MET A 1 2.78 -2.57 -15.71
N LYS A 2 2.37 -1.77 -14.71
CA LYS A 2 3.09 -0.51 -14.41
C LYS A 2 4.44 -0.86 -13.82
N GLU A 3 5.49 -0.34 -14.40
CA GLU A 3 6.84 -0.48 -13.87
C GLU A 3 6.89 0.18 -12.48
N LYS A 4 7.18 -0.61 -11.44
CA LYS A 4 7.25 -0.13 -10.05
C LYS A 4 8.62 0.52 -9.83
N VAL A 5 8.75 1.75 -10.29
CA VAL A 5 10.01 2.50 -10.36
C VAL A 5 10.66 2.65 -8.99
N PHE A 6 9.88 2.89 -7.95
CA PHE A 6 10.42 3.06 -6.60
C PHE A 6 10.99 1.75 -6.05
N ILE A 7 10.27 0.65 -6.19
CA ILE A 7 10.75 -0.65 -5.71
C ILE A 7 12.06 -1.00 -6.41
N ASN A 8 12.12 -0.85 -7.73
CA ASN A 8 13.33 -1.10 -8.51
C ASN A 8 14.52 -0.24 -8.06
N SER A 9 14.28 1.02 -7.70
CA SER A 9 15.35 1.94 -7.25
C SER A 9 15.84 1.67 -5.83
N THR A 10 15.08 0.91 -5.03
CA THR A 10 15.40 0.62 -3.63
C THR A 10 16.08 -0.74 -3.43
N LEU A 11 16.20 -1.53 -4.51
CA LEU A 11 16.84 -2.84 -4.47
C LEU A 11 18.34 -2.75 -4.17
N ALA A 12 18.80 -3.60 -3.26
CA ALA A 12 20.23 -3.80 -3.04
C ALA A 12 20.84 -4.71 -4.13
N LYS A 13 22.17 -4.72 -4.21
CA LYS A 13 22.90 -5.59 -5.15
C LYS A 13 22.51 -7.06 -4.89
N ASN A 14 22.03 -7.76 -5.91
CA ASN A 14 21.55 -9.14 -5.86
C ASN A 14 20.24 -9.34 -5.05
N GLU A 15 19.41 -8.33 -4.92
CA GLU A 15 18.07 -8.43 -4.33
C GLU A 15 17.03 -8.65 -5.42
N LYS A 16 16.14 -9.64 -5.23
CA LYS A 16 15.09 -10.00 -6.19
C LYS A 16 13.71 -9.64 -5.65
N ILE A 17 12.89 -9.06 -6.51
CA ILE A 17 11.47 -8.83 -6.20
C ILE A 17 10.76 -10.18 -6.31
N LEU A 18 10.10 -10.60 -5.23
CA LEU A 18 9.28 -11.81 -5.20
C LEU A 18 7.84 -11.48 -5.60
N PHE A 19 7.26 -10.48 -4.98
CA PHE A 19 5.88 -10.07 -5.24
C PHE A 19 5.74 -8.55 -5.26
N THR A 20 4.80 -8.06 -6.07
CA THR A 20 4.35 -6.67 -6.05
C THR A 20 2.84 -6.64 -5.91
N TYR A 21 2.32 -5.69 -5.15
CA TYR A 21 0.91 -5.58 -4.86
C TYR A 21 0.33 -4.27 -5.38
N ASP A 22 -0.90 -4.34 -5.84
CA ASP A 22 -1.63 -3.20 -6.32
C ASP A 22 -2.70 -2.77 -5.31
N LEU A 23 -2.99 -1.47 -5.31
CA LEU A 23 -4.08 -0.90 -4.55
C LEU A 23 -5.43 -1.34 -5.13
N HIS A 24 -6.38 -1.63 -4.25
CA HIS A 24 -7.73 -1.94 -4.65
C HIS A 24 -8.43 -0.72 -5.27
N TRP A 25 -9.32 -0.92 -6.23
CA TRP A 25 -10.06 0.16 -6.89
C TRP A 25 -10.86 1.06 -5.94
N ILE A 26 -11.19 0.57 -4.75
CA ILE A 26 -11.94 1.30 -3.72
C ILE A 26 -11.30 2.65 -3.37
N VAL A 27 -9.97 2.77 -3.51
CA VAL A 27 -9.27 4.05 -3.24
C VAL A 27 -9.69 5.17 -4.19
N TRP A 28 -10.19 4.82 -5.38
CA TRP A 28 -10.70 5.78 -6.35
C TRP A 28 -12.06 6.35 -5.99
N VAL A 29 -12.85 5.65 -5.16
CA VAL A 29 -14.17 6.12 -4.68
C VAL A 29 -14.03 7.48 -4.00
N ARG A 30 -13.00 7.65 -3.17
CA ARG A 30 -12.69 8.94 -2.54
C ARG A 30 -12.48 10.05 -3.59
N VAL A 31 -11.75 9.76 -4.65
CA VAL A 31 -11.47 10.72 -5.73
C VAL A 31 -12.77 11.12 -6.43
N VAL A 32 -13.60 10.14 -6.77
CA VAL A 32 -14.91 10.38 -7.43
C VAL A 32 -15.81 11.23 -6.55
N LEU A 33 -15.91 10.94 -5.26
CA LEU A 33 -16.69 11.74 -4.31
C LEU A 33 -16.19 13.19 -4.24
N LEU A 34 -14.87 13.39 -4.15
CA LEU A 34 -14.28 14.75 -4.14
C LEU A 34 -14.58 15.52 -5.43
N LEU A 35 -14.55 14.86 -6.58
CA LEU A 35 -14.89 15.47 -7.86
C LEU A 35 -16.38 15.87 -7.94
N ILE A 36 -17.28 14.98 -7.50
CA ILE A 36 -18.72 15.25 -7.50
C ILE A 36 -19.02 16.43 -6.58
N VAL A 37 -18.56 16.40 -5.33
CA VAL A 37 -18.78 17.49 -4.37
C VAL A 37 -18.14 18.78 -4.86
N GLY A 38 -16.92 18.72 -5.41
CA GLY A 38 -16.23 19.87 -5.97
C GLY A 38 -17.00 20.53 -7.10
N LEU A 39 -17.57 19.75 -8.03
CA LEU A 39 -18.34 20.24 -9.15
C LEU A 39 -19.67 20.88 -8.69
N LEU A 40 -20.38 20.24 -7.76
CA LEU A 40 -21.64 20.76 -7.22
C LEU A 40 -21.47 22.06 -6.42
N THR A 41 -20.32 22.24 -5.78
CA THR A 41 -20.04 23.42 -4.94
C THR A 41 -19.21 24.51 -5.66
N LEU A 42 -18.92 24.34 -6.95
CA LEU A 42 -18.22 25.35 -7.76
C LEU A 42 -18.84 26.75 -7.72
N PRO A 43 -20.17 26.91 -7.79
CA PRO A 43 -20.79 28.24 -7.77
C PRO A 43 -20.50 29.03 -6.50
N ILE A 44 -20.16 28.36 -5.40
CA ILE A 44 -19.85 28.94 -4.08
C ILE A 44 -18.33 29.13 -3.89
N LEU A 45 -17.51 28.85 -4.93
CA LEU A 45 -16.03 28.85 -4.91
C LEU A 45 -15.39 27.81 -3.96
N ILE A 46 -16.15 27.20 -3.05
CA ILE A 46 -15.67 26.13 -2.14
C ILE A 46 -15.29 24.88 -2.94
N GLY A 47 -15.95 24.65 -4.09
CA GLY A 47 -15.66 23.50 -4.97
C GLY A 47 -14.21 23.43 -5.45
N VAL A 48 -13.53 24.56 -5.58
CA VAL A 48 -12.11 24.61 -5.99
C VAL A 48 -11.23 23.85 -5.01
N ILE A 49 -11.50 23.96 -3.70
CA ILE A 49 -10.75 23.25 -2.65
C ILE A 49 -10.90 21.72 -2.81
N PHE A 50 -12.12 21.25 -3.09
CA PHE A 50 -12.39 19.83 -3.31
C PHE A 50 -11.73 19.30 -4.58
N LEU A 51 -11.70 20.09 -5.66
CA LEU A 51 -11.00 19.72 -6.89
C LEU A 51 -9.49 19.61 -6.68
N ILE A 52 -8.89 20.54 -5.96
CA ILE A 52 -7.47 20.47 -5.58
C ILE A 52 -7.22 19.22 -4.73
N ALA A 53 -8.05 18.94 -3.73
CA ALA A 53 -7.95 17.74 -2.91
C ALA A 53 -8.09 16.44 -3.72
N ALA A 54 -8.93 16.42 -4.75
CA ALA A 54 -9.06 15.31 -5.69
C ALA A 54 -7.74 15.07 -6.46
N ILE A 55 -7.13 16.13 -6.99
CA ILE A 55 -5.84 16.04 -7.70
C ILE A 55 -4.77 15.45 -6.79
N PHE A 56 -4.63 15.94 -5.56
CA PHE A 56 -3.67 15.39 -4.60
C PHE A 56 -3.94 13.93 -4.25
N SER A 57 -5.21 13.54 -4.15
CA SER A 57 -5.60 12.15 -3.93
C SER A 57 -5.18 11.24 -5.09
N ILE A 58 -5.40 11.67 -6.34
CA ILE A 58 -4.97 10.96 -7.55
C ILE A 58 -3.45 10.76 -7.56
N LEU A 59 -2.69 11.82 -7.28
CA LEU A 59 -1.23 11.76 -7.25
C LEU A 59 -0.73 10.81 -6.16
N SER A 60 -1.37 10.83 -4.99
CA SER A 60 -1.04 9.92 -3.88
C SER A 60 -1.29 8.45 -4.24
N ILE A 61 -2.42 8.14 -4.85
CA ILE A 61 -2.76 6.77 -5.29
C ILE A 61 -1.76 6.28 -6.34
N LYS A 62 -1.46 7.11 -7.35
CA LYS A 62 -0.50 6.76 -8.41
C LYS A 62 0.93 6.61 -7.90
N GLY A 63 1.28 7.33 -6.83
CA GLY A 63 2.60 7.27 -6.21
C GLY A 63 2.76 6.15 -5.17
N THR A 64 1.73 5.35 -4.92
CA THR A 64 1.78 4.25 -3.95
C THR A 64 2.22 2.96 -4.63
N GLU A 65 3.27 2.34 -4.08
CA GLU A 65 3.82 1.07 -4.54
C GLU A 65 4.11 0.16 -3.34
N TYR A 66 3.74 -1.11 -3.44
CA TYR A 66 4.02 -2.15 -2.44
C TYR A 66 4.68 -3.35 -3.06
N GLY A 67 5.66 -3.93 -2.38
CA GLY A 67 6.33 -5.13 -2.82
C GLY A 67 7.07 -5.87 -1.72
N ILE A 68 7.44 -7.09 -2.02
CA ILE A 68 8.28 -7.96 -1.18
C ILE A 68 9.43 -8.44 -2.03
N THR A 69 10.61 -8.36 -1.43
CA THR A 69 11.84 -8.91 -1.98
C THR A 69 12.25 -10.15 -1.18
N ASP A 70 13.31 -10.77 -1.57
CA ASP A 70 13.94 -11.88 -0.84
C ASP A 70 14.59 -11.48 0.51
N LYS A 71 14.68 -10.16 0.80
CA LYS A 71 15.35 -9.64 2.01
C LYS A 71 14.48 -8.75 2.88
N LYS A 72 13.53 -8.03 2.25
CA LYS A 72 12.74 -7.00 2.94
C LYS A 72 11.37 -6.79 2.32
N ILE A 73 10.49 -6.17 3.11
CA ILE A 73 9.24 -5.58 2.65
C ILE A 73 9.53 -4.12 2.30
N VAL A 74 9.14 -3.72 1.10
CA VAL A 74 9.30 -2.35 0.62
C VAL A 74 7.95 -1.77 0.25
N GLY A 75 7.76 -0.50 0.57
CA GLY A 75 6.55 0.21 0.21
C GLY A 75 6.76 1.71 0.19
N LYS A 76 6.02 2.38 -0.66
CA LYS A 76 5.97 3.82 -0.72
C LYS A 76 4.53 4.26 -0.79
N THR A 77 4.15 5.20 0.04
CA THR A 77 2.82 5.79 0.05
C THR A 77 2.92 7.30 0.05
N GLY A 78 1.92 7.94 -0.58
CA GLY A 78 1.78 9.40 -0.61
C GLY A 78 2.60 10.09 -1.67
N PHE A 79 2.18 11.33 -2.00
CA PHE A 79 2.86 12.18 -2.97
C PHE A 79 3.59 13.33 -2.27
N ILE A 80 2.90 14.09 -1.43
CA ILE A 80 3.49 15.21 -0.68
C ILE A 80 4.16 14.69 0.58
N PHE A 81 3.41 13.96 1.43
CA PHE A 81 3.94 13.31 2.63
C PHE A 81 4.29 11.88 2.27
N ARG A 82 5.53 11.68 1.86
CA ARG A 82 6.03 10.36 1.48
C ARG A 82 6.36 9.55 2.72
N ARG A 83 5.71 8.40 2.84
CA ARG A 83 6.09 7.39 3.83
C ARG A 83 6.69 6.20 3.09
N ASN A 84 7.92 5.87 3.41
CA ASN A 84 8.61 4.70 2.91
C ASN A 84 8.56 3.60 3.97
N ILE A 85 8.28 2.39 3.55
CA ILE A 85 8.38 1.18 4.34
C ILE A 85 9.59 0.43 3.82
N ASP A 86 10.54 0.17 4.69
CA ASP A 86 11.72 -0.67 4.44
C ASP A 86 11.92 -1.52 5.69
N LEU A 87 11.35 -2.72 5.69
CA LEU A 87 11.35 -3.61 6.84
C LEU A 87 11.98 -4.95 6.45
N ARG A 88 13.10 -5.29 7.07
CA ARG A 88 13.78 -6.57 6.83
C ARG A 88 12.91 -7.73 7.29
N LEU A 89 12.84 -8.81 6.49
CA LEU A 89 12.01 -9.97 6.77
C LEU A 89 12.33 -10.61 8.12
N ASN A 90 13.60 -10.64 8.51
CA ASN A 90 14.05 -11.18 9.82
C ASN A 90 13.68 -10.30 11.03
N LYS A 91 13.06 -9.15 10.83
CA LYS A 91 12.56 -8.27 11.89
C LYS A 91 11.04 -8.32 12.04
N ILE A 92 10.37 -9.11 11.22
CA ILE A 92 8.92 -9.27 11.25
C ILE A 92 8.59 -10.41 12.21
N GLU A 93 7.80 -10.11 13.23
CA GLU A 93 7.31 -11.09 14.21
C GLU A 93 5.92 -11.61 13.86
N SER A 94 5.07 -10.75 13.28
CA SER A 94 3.74 -11.17 12.88
C SER A 94 3.17 -10.33 11.75
N VAL A 95 2.32 -10.96 10.95
CA VAL A 95 1.58 -10.34 9.84
C VAL A 95 0.09 -10.38 10.15
N ILE A 96 -0.50 -9.23 10.37
CA ILE A 96 -1.91 -9.09 10.73
C ILE A 96 -2.70 -8.61 9.53
N LEU A 97 -3.81 -9.30 9.26
CA LEU A 97 -4.82 -8.84 8.31
C LEU A 97 -5.90 -8.06 9.08
N ASP A 98 -6.02 -6.78 8.77
CA ASP A 98 -7.10 -5.91 9.25
C ASP A 98 -8.10 -5.69 8.11
N GLN A 99 -9.30 -6.25 8.28
CA GLN A 99 -10.33 -6.24 7.25
C GLN A 99 -11.70 -6.03 7.89
N GLY A 100 -12.25 -4.83 7.74
CA GLY A 100 -13.59 -4.51 8.18
C GLY A 100 -14.70 -5.16 7.32
N ILE A 101 -15.96 -4.94 7.68
CA ILE A 101 -17.13 -5.49 6.97
C ILE A 101 -17.13 -5.12 5.49
N PHE A 102 -16.91 -3.85 5.16
CA PHE A 102 -16.83 -3.40 3.77
C PHE A 102 -15.60 -3.98 3.04
N GLY A 103 -14.49 -4.16 3.75
CA GLY A 103 -13.31 -4.81 3.20
C GLY A 103 -13.58 -6.24 2.76
N ARG A 104 -14.35 -6.99 3.56
CA ARG A 104 -14.79 -8.35 3.21
C ARG A 104 -15.72 -8.38 2.01
N MET A 105 -16.69 -7.46 1.98
CA MET A 105 -17.67 -7.40 0.91
C MET A 105 -17.04 -7.01 -0.45
N PHE A 106 -16.09 -6.08 -0.45
CA PHE A 106 -15.44 -5.58 -1.66
C PHE A 106 -14.09 -6.21 -1.97
N GLY A 107 -13.55 -7.08 -1.12
CA GLY A 107 -12.30 -7.81 -1.36
C GLY A 107 -11.02 -7.00 -1.13
N TYR A 108 -11.04 -5.97 -0.26
CA TYR A 108 -9.85 -5.22 0.13
C TYR A 108 -9.56 -5.32 1.62
N GLY A 109 -8.33 -4.99 2.01
CA GLY A 109 -7.94 -4.93 3.42
C GLY A 109 -6.60 -4.26 3.63
N HIS A 110 -6.16 -4.23 4.87
CA HIS A 110 -4.88 -3.70 5.29
C HIS A 110 -4.01 -4.84 5.85
N ILE A 111 -2.76 -4.88 5.44
CA ILE A 111 -1.77 -5.79 6.00
C ILE A 111 -0.88 -4.98 6.93
N VAL A 112 -0.85 -5.35 8.20
CA VAL A 112 -0.04 -4.68 9.22
C VAL A 112 1.11 -5.60 9.62
N PHE A 113 2.31 -5.07 9.60
CA PHE A 113 3.53 -5.76 10.02
C PHE A 113 3.90 -5.33 11.43
N ASN A 114 4.02 -6.28 12.33
CA ASN A 114 4.59 -6.08 13.65
C ASN A 114 6.01 -6.65 13.67
N GLY A 115 6.93 -5.90 14.25
CA GLY A 115 8.32 -6.33 14.37
C GLY A 115 9.10 -5.49 15.36
N THR A 116 10.28 -5.94 15.72
CA THR A 116 11.16 -5.27 16.68
C THR A 116 11.59 -3.88 16.20
N GLY A 117 11.19 -2.84 16.95
CA GLY A 117 11.73 -1.49 16.82
C GLY A 117 11.07 -0.61 15.75
N SER A 118 10.02 -1.04 15.09
CA SER A 118 9.30 -0.22 14.12
C SER A 118 7.88 0.07 14.56
N GLY A 119 7.44 1.31 14.35
CA GLY A 119 6.02 1.65 14.47
C GLY A 119 5.16 0.79 13.53
N LYS A 120 3.84 0.90 13.65
CA LYS A 120 2.88 0.17 12.79
C LYS A 120 3.14 0.50 11.32
N ASN A 121 3.80 -0.41 10.61
CA ASN A 121 4.01 -0.36 9.17
C ASN A 121 3.02 -1.32 8.51
N GLY A 122 2.52 -0.95 7.33
CA GLY A 122 1.56 -1.82 6.65
C GLY A 122 1.23 -1.37 5.24
N PHE A 123 0.65 -2.30 4.50
CA PHE A 123 0.08 -2.05 3.18
C PHE A 123 -1.41 -1.73 3.33
N LEU A 124 -1.84 -0.60 2.82
CA LEU A 124 -3.21 -0.13 2.92
C LEU A 124 -3.98 -0.40 1.63
N PHE A 125 -5.26 -0.77 1.76
CA PHE A 125 -6.17 -0.99 0.63
C PHE A 125 -5.64 -1.97 -0.42
N VAL A 126 -5.06 -3.06 0.04
CA VAL A 126 -4.53 -4.11 -0.83
C VAL A 126 -5.67 -4.96 -1.37
N GLN A 127 -5.58 -5.32 -2.65
CA GLN A 127 -6.49 -6.27 -3.28
C GLN A 127 -6.18 -7.69 -2.82
N ASN A 128 -7.23 -8.50 -2.59
CA ASN A 128 -7.11 -9.89 -2.13
C ASN A 128 -6.20 -10.06 -0.92
N PRO A 129 -6.47 -9.38 0.21
CA PRO A 129 -5.52 -9.26 1.31
C PRO A 129 -5.20 -10.58 2.00
N MET A 130 -6.10 -11.57 1.96
CA MET A 130 -5.83 -12.91 2.48
C MET A 130 -4.74 -13.62 1.67
N LEU A 131 -4.80 -13.52 0.34
CA LEU A 131 -3.78 -14.08 -0.54
C LEU A 131 -2.42 -13.42 -0.29
N VAL A 132 -2.42 -12.08 -0.16
CA VAL A 132 -1.21 -11.32 0.15
C VAL A 132 -0.60 -11.76 1.48
N LYS A 133 -1.41 -11.89 2.53
CA LYS A 133 -0.95 -12.38 3.83
C LYS A 133 -0.33 -13.77 3.73
N ASN A 134 -0.98 -14.70 3.02
CA ASN A 134 -0.47 -16.06 2.87
C ASN A 134 0.87 -16.10 2.12
N GLN A 135 1.00 -15.32 1.05
CA GLN A 135 2.27 -15.19 0.31
C GLN A 135 3.40 -14.63 1.19
N ILE A 136 3.09 -13.64 2.05
CA ILE A 136 4.07 -13.08 2.98
C ILE A 136 4.50 -14.13 3.99
N ASN A 137 3.55 -14.84 4.61
CA ASN A 137 3.87 -15.88 5.58
C ASN A 137 4.73 -16.98 4.96
N GLN A 138 4.41 -17.42 3.75
CA GLN A 138 5.21 -18.41 3.03
C GLN A 138 6.66 -17.94 2.83
N VAL A 139 6.87 -16.68 2.44
CA VAL A 139 8.24 -16.13 2.31
C VAL A 139 8.96 -16.10 3.67
N LEU A 140 8.27 -15.81 4.76
CA LEU A 140 8.85 -15.81 6.11
C LEU A 140 9.24 -17.22 6.54
N GLU A 141 8.39 -18.22 6.31
CA GLU A 141 8.65 -19.63 6.58
C GLU A 141 9.86 -20.14 5.78
N ASP A 142 9.91 -19.85 4.47
CA ASP A 142 11.05 -20.23 3.60
C ASP A 142 12.41 -19.66 4.09
N ILE A 143 12.38 -18.52 4.76
CA ILE A 143 13.60 -17.90 5.32
C ILE A 143 13.98 -18.53 6.64
N GLU A 144 13.02 -18.92 7.47
CA GLU A 144 13.28 -19.60 8.73
C GLU A 144 13.86 -21.00 8.51
N GLU A 145 13.38 -21.73 7.51
CA GLU A 145 13.90 -23.05 7.13
C GLU A 145 15.33 -23.04 6.58
N LYS A 146 15.79 -21.88 6.07
CA LYS A 146 17.14 -21.72 5.50
C LYS A 146 18.19 -21.26 6.51
N LYS A 147 17.81 -21.11 7.79
CA LYS A 147 18.72 -20.76 8.88
C LYS A 147 19.29 -21.99 9.55
#